data_234e3d2476d38bb14fcd0aed4198e873
#
_entry.id   234e3d2476d38bb14fcd0aed4198e873
#
_cell.length_a   1.000
_cell.length_b   1.000
_cell.length_c   1.000
_cell.angle_alpha   90.00
_cell.angle_beta   90.00
_cell.angle_gamma   90.00
#
_symmetry.space_group_name_H-M   'P 1'
#
loop_
_entity.id
_entity.type
_entity.pdbx_description
1 polymer ?
#
loop_
_entity_poly.entity_id
_entity_poly.type
_entity_poly.pdbx_seq_one_letter_code
_entity_poly.pdbx_strand_id
1 'polypeptide(L)'
;MLHPWFKYGSQSGLPLAAILFLPALVLADGVVVDRVYDPYVQPLEKELEWRSLVVGDAEDPALDRLQVHRLGVGYGFSDRWSGEIYLIGADGGDSELEVEAAELEAKWQLTEQGEYAADWGLLFELEKEFGENQWEGATTLLALREWGRWVGTANLALGYEWGREIESEWETELRLQGRYRLQESFEPALEFYVGEDYRGAGPVIRGSHRFTGARSLTWEFGVILGLDGVSPEQSWRLLVEYEFF
;
A
#
# COMPACT_ATOMS: atom_id res chain seq x y z
N MET A 1 -23.66 -59.51 -50.30
CA MET A 1 -24.30 -59.78 -49.01
C MET A 1 -23.40 -59.37 -47.87
N LEU A 2 -23.90 -58.43 -47.03
CA LEU A 2 -23.61 -58.24 -45.63
C LEU A 2 -22.20 -57.79 -45.24
N HIS A 3 -22.06 -56.54 -44.95
CA HIS A 3 -22.10 -55.72 -43.76
C HIS A 3 -21.11 -55.96 -42.62
N PRO A 4 -20.92 -54.99 -41.77
CA PRO A 4 -19.71 -54.23 -41.49
C PRO A 4 -19.31 -54.44 -40.01
N TRP A 5 -18.12 -54.02 -39.64
CA TRP A 5 -17.75 -53.93 -38.23
C TRP A 5 -17.04 -52.62 -37.91
N PHE A 6 -17.71 -51.86 -37.09
CA PHE A 6 -17.17 -50.77 -36.32
C PHE A 6 -16.10 -51.29 -35.37
N LYS A 7 -14.95 -50.64 -35.33
CA LYS A 7 -13.99 -50.77 -34.22
C LYS A 7 -13.95 -49.49 -33.43
N TYR A 8 -14.31 -49.62 -32.19
CA TYR A 8 -14.13 -48.63 -31.16
C TYR A 8 -12.65 -48.32 -30.95
N GLY A 9 -12.27 -47.05 -31.07
CA GLY A 9 -10.97 -46.55 -30.63
C GLY A 9 -10.97 -46.35 -29.13
N SER A 10 -10.01 -46.95 -28.46
CA SER A 10 -9.71 -46.73 -27.05
C SER A 10 -9.15 -45.32 -26.85
N GLN A 11 -9.88 -44.51 -26.11
CA GLN A 11 -9.37 -43.26 -25.58
C GLN A 11 -8.41 -43.57 -24.45
N SER A 12 -7.12 -43.42 -24.73
CA SER A 12 -6.10 -43.32 -23.69
C SER A 12 -6.16 -41.92 -23.08
N GLY A 13 -6.83 -41.81 -21.95
CA GLY A 13 -6.78 -40.62 -21.11
C GLY A 13 -5.34 -40.42 -20.58
N LEU A 14 -4.68 -39.36 -21.00
CA LEU A 14 -3.51 -38.83 -20.32
C LEU A 14 -3.97 -38.28 -18.98
N PRO A 15 -3.31 -38.62 -17.86
CA PRO A 15 -3.54 -37.93 -16.62
C PRO A 15 -2.99 -36.50 -16.75
N LEU A 16 -3.86 -35.55 -16.65
CA LEU A 16 -3.52 -34.16 -16.46
C LEU A 16 -2.88 -34.09 -15.06
N ALA A 17 -1.56 -34.14 -15.00
CA ALA A 17 -0.83 -33.78 -13.81
C ALA A 17 -1.04 -32.26 -13.63
N ALA A 18 -1.97 -31.89 -12.77
CA ALA A 18 -2.06 -30.55 -12.23
C ALA A 18 -0.77 -30.34 -11.43
N ILE A 19 0.19 -29.68 -12.05
CA ILE A 19 1.31 -29.08 -11.35
C ILE A 19 0.68 -27.96 -10.54
N LEU A 20 0.48 -28.19 -9.26
CA LEU A 20 0.24 -27.14 -8.29
C LEU A 20 1.55 -26.35 -8.22
N PHE A 21 1.64 -25.30 -9.01
CA PHE A 21 2.52 -24.19 -8.69
C PHE A 21 1.93 -23.60 -7.41
N LEU A 22 2.55 -23.84 -6.29
CA LEU A 22 2.44 -22.97 -5.14
C LEU A 22 3.11 -21.68 -5.59
N PRO A 23 2.40 -20.56 -5.69
CA PRO A 23 3.07 -19.28 -5.87
C PRO A 23 4.00 -19.14 -4.67
N ALA A 24 5.26 -18.84 -4.93
CA ALA A 24 6.11 -18.26 -3.90
C ALA A 24 5.36 -17.03 -3.40
N LEU A 25 5.13 -16.97 -2.10
CA LEU A 25 4.47 -15.83 -1.47
C LEU A 25 5.36 -14.61 -1.70
N VAL A 26 5.02 -13.85 -2.70
CA VAL A 26 5.53 -12.51 -2.89
C VAL A 26 4.80 -11.67 -1.85
N LEU A 27 5.51 -11.25 -0.82
CA LEU A 27 4.93 -10.53 0.32
C LEU A 27 4.44 -9.12 -0.05
N ALA A 28 4.74 -8.64 -1.26
CA ALA A 28 4.25 -7.35 -1.77
C ALA A 28 2.79 -7.41 -2.25
N ASP A 29 2.38 -8.47 -2.91
CA ASP A 29 1.05 -8.62 -3.53
C ASP A 29 -0.14 -8.71 -2.54
N GLY A 30 0.09 -8.88 -1.25
CA GLY A 30 -0.97 -9.09 -0.28
C GLY A 30 -1.29 -7.91 0.63
N VAL A 31 -0.50 -6.84 0.61
CA VAL A 31 -0.57 -5.78 1.62
C VAL A 31 -0.97 -4.44 1.01
N VAL A 32 -2.22 -4.33 0.60
CA VAL A 32 -2.82 -3.09 0.04
C VAL A 32 -3.00 -1.99 1.09
N VAL A 33 -3.02 -2.34 2.39
CA VAL A 33 -3.23 -1.37 3.46
C VAL A 33 -1.97 -0.57 3.74
N ASP A 34 -1.92 0.62 3.20
CA ASP A 34 -0.85 1.57 3.42
C ASP A 34 -1.38 2.97 3.77
N ARG A 35 -0.55 3.99 3.75
CA ARG A 35 -0.88 5.39 3.99
C ARG A 35 -1.81 5.93 2.88
N VAL A 36 -2.79 6.77 3.27
CA VAL A 36 -3.52 7.62 2.33
C VAL A 36 -2.79 8.97 2.26
N TYR A 37 -2.19 9.25 1.11
CA TYR A 37 -1.33 10.41 0.89
C TYR A 37 -2.11 11.68 0.62
N ASP A 38 -1.72 12.75 1.29
CA ASP A 38 -2.11 14.13 0.95
C ASP A 38 -1.22 14.66 -0.21
N PRO A 39 -1.74 15.51 -1.12
CA PRO A 39 -1.00 15.98 -2.29
C PRO A 39 0.04 17.07 -2.00
N TYR A 40 0.22 17.46 -0.75
CA TYR A 40 1.02 18.62 -0.39
C TYR A 40 2.50 18.30 -0.22
N VAL A 41 3.33 19.29 -0.52
CA VAL A 41 4.78 19.31 -0.31
C VAL A 41 5.16 20.51 0.54
N GLN A 42 6.01 20.30 1.53
CA GLN A 42 6.59 21.38 2.33
C GLN A 42 8.06 21.58 1.93
N PRO A 43 8.44 22.74 1.39
CA PRO A 43 9.82 22.98 0.97
C PRO A 43 10.77 23.02 2.17
N LEU A 44 11.95 22.42 2.02
CA LEU A 44 13.02 22.31 3.02
C LEU A 44 12.69 21.43 4.23
N GLU A 45 11.51 20.85 4.31
CA GLU A 45 11.16 19.89 5.34
C GLU A 45 12.00 18.63 5.19
N LYS A 46 12.46 18.13 6.32
CA LYS A 46 13.08 16.82 6.47
C LYS A 46 12.18 16.00 7.35
N GLU A 47 12.02 14.74 6.99
CA GLU A 47 11.18 13.83 7.75
C GLU A 47 11.91 12.52 8.04
N LEU A 48 11.53 11.93 9.17
CA LEU A 48 11.81 10.56 9.53
C LEU A 48 10.47 9.88 9.75
N GLU A 49 10.21 8.82 9.00
CA GLU A 49 8.96 8.09 9.09
C GLU A 49 9.20 6.64 9.50
N TRP A 50 8.31 6.12 10.32
CA TRP A 50 8.17 4.71 10.60
C TRP A 50 6.72 4.30 10.42
N ARG A 51 6.49 3.32 9.55
CA ARG A 51 5.20 2.64 9.37
C ARG A 51 5.32 1.22 9.86
N SER A 52 4.26 0.71 10.46
CA SER A 52 4.12 -0.68 10.86
C SER A 52 2.73 -1.16 10.50
N LEU A 53 2.66 -2.29 9.83
CA LEU A 53 1.44 -3.00 9.53
C LEU A 53 1.51 -4.38 10.15
N VAL A 54 0.44 -4.79 10.82
CA VAL A 54 0.27 -6.14 11.36
C VAL A 54 -0.99 -6.73 10.75
N VAL A 55 -0.86 -7.81 10.03
CA VAL A 55 -1.97 -8.54 9.40
C VAL A 55 -2.39 -9.68 10.31
N GLY A 56 -3.69 -9.87 10.47
CA GLY A 56 -4.28 -11.01 11.17
C GLY A 56 -5.27 -11.71 10.26
N ASP A 57 -4.99 -12.98 9.98
CA ASP A 57 -5.84 -13.83 9.17
C ASP A 57 -5.83 -15.27 9.71
N ALA A 58 -6.97 -15.70 10.27
CA ALA A 58 -7.07 -17.04 10.82
C ALA A 58 -7.27 -18.12 9.73
N GLU A 59 -7.65 -17.73 8.53
CA GLU A 59 -7.88 -18.64 7.40
C GLU A 59 -6.61 -18.85 6.58
N ASP A 60 -5.72 -17.83 6.48
CA ASP A 60 -4.42 -17.94 5.81
C ASP A 60 -3.26 -17.86 6.82
N PRO A 61 -2.61 -19.00 7.16
CA PRO A 61 -1.48 -19.02 8.08
C PRO A 61 -0.26 -18.24 7.61
N ALA A 62 -0.13 -17.93 6.32
CA ALA A 62 1.00 -17.17 5.79
C ALA A 62 0.83 -15.67 6.06
N LEU A 63 -0.42 -15.20 6.10
CA LEU A 63 -0.76 -13.82 6.43
C LEU A 63 -0.99 -13.62 7.94
N ASP A 64 -1.25 -14.72 8.72
CA ASP A 64 -1.51 -14.57 10.15
C ASP A 64 -0.26 -14.11 10.90
N ARG A 65 -0.36 -12.94 11.52
CA ARG A 65 0.72 -12.25 12.25
C ARG A 65 1.87 -11.74 11.36
N LEU A 66 1.66 -11.65 10.04
CA LEU A 66 2.60 -10.95 9.17
C LEU A 66 2.77 -9.51 9.67
N GLN A 67 4.02 -9.09 9.83
CA GLN A 67 4.38 -7.74 10.20
C GLN A 67 5.24 -7.13 9.12
N VAL A 68 4.85 -5.95 8.61
CA VAL A 68 5.63 -5.19 7.65
C VAL A 68 6.01 -3.86 8.28
N HIS A 69 7.28 -3.51 8.22
CA HIS A 69 7.82 -2.26 8.74
C HIS A 69 8.49 -1.49 7.61
N ARG A 70 8.14 -0.21 7.48
CA ARG A 70 8.81 0.73 6.59
C ARG A 70 9.51 1.80 7.41
N LEU A 71 10.78 2.05 7.16
CA LEU A 71 11.56 3.12 7.78
C LEU A 71 12.06 4.05 6.69
N GLY A 72 11.60 5.30 6.72
CA GLY A 72 11.82 6.29 5.69
C GLY A 72 12.57 7.53 6.15
N VAL A 73 13.25 8.15 5.19
CA VAL A 73 13.80 9.50 5.31
C VAL A 73 13.36 10.32 4.09
N GLY A 74 12.86 11.53 4.32
CA GLY A 74 12.33 12.39 3.28
C GLY A 74 12.92 13.79 3.29
N TYR A 75 12.81 14.46 2.14
CA TYR A 75 13.22 15.85 1.96
C TYR A 75 12.38 16.57 0.90
N GLY A 76 11.83 17.73 1.27
CA GLY A 76 11.20 18.67 0.36
C GLY A 76 12.22 19.55 -0.35
N PHE A 77 12.58 19.21 -1.59
CA PHE A 77 13.65 19.91 -2.32
C PHE A 77 13.19 21.10 -3.16
N SER A 78 11.89 21.30 -3.27
CA SER A 78 11.28 22.50 -3.88
C SER A 78 9.87 22.75 -3.33
N ASP A 79 9.24 23.83 -3.78
CA ASP A 79 7.87 24.20 -3.41
C ASP A 79 6.82 23.18 -3.89
N ARG A 80 7.21 22.25 -4.79
CA ARG A 80 6.28 21.29 -5.43
C ARG A 80 6.79 19.87 -5.47
N TRP A 81 8.03 19.61 -5.06
CA TRP A 81 8.63 18.30 -5.12
C TRP A 81 9.26 17.90 -3.79
N SER A 82 8.92 16.72 -3.32
CA SER A 82 9.64 15.99 -2.25
C SER A 82 10.06 14.62 -2.74
N GLY A 83 10.98 14.01 -2.04
CA GLY A 83 11.42 12.65 -2.28
C GLY A 83 11.74 11.95 -0.97
N GLU A 84 11.47 10.67 -0.93
CA GLU A 84 11.61 9.80 0.23
C GLU A 84 12.30 8.51 -0.17
N ILE A 85 13.06 7.93 0.75
CA ILE A 85 13.71 6.62 0.58
C ILE A 85 13.32 5.77 1.77
N TYR A 86 12.82 4.56 1.50
CA TYR A 86 12.41 3.60 2.51
C TYR A 86 13.27 2.34 2.48
N LEU A 87 13.46 1.76 3.66
CA LEU A 87 13.83 0.37 3.84
C LEU A 87 12.62 -0.36 4.39
N ILE A 88 12.30 -1.48 3.76
CA ILE A 88 11.13 -2.30 4.08
C ILE A 88 11.62 -3.62 4.63
N GLY A 89 11.08 -4.02 5.76
CA GLY A 89 11.35 -5.30 6.38
C GLY A 89 10.05 -5.98 6.79
N ALA A 90 10.05 -7.30 6.66
CA ALA A 90 8.92 -8.11 7.06
C ALA A 90 9.32 -9.20 8.06
N ASP A 91 8.33 -9.67 8.81
CA ASP A 91 8.41 -10.78 9.76
C ASP A 91 7.15 -11.63 9.61
N GLY A 92 7.29 -12.87 9.20
CA GLY A 92 6.20 -13.85 9.06
C GLY A 92 5.71 -14.46 10.37
N GLY A 93 5.86 -13.76 11.51
CA GLY A 93 5.31 -14.15 12.81
C GLY A 93 6.13 -15.17 13.61
N ASP A 94 6.87 -16.05 12.99
CA ASP A 94 7.78 -17.02 13.61
C ASP A 94 9.24 -16.87 13.10
N SER A 95 9.50 -15.92 12.19
CA SER A 95 10.81 -15.60 11.62
C SER A 95 11.42 -14.37 12.31
N GLU A 96 12.70 -14.12 12.09
CA GLU A 96 13.34 -12.86 12.47
C GLU A 96 13.00 -11.80 11.42
N LEU A 97 12.88 -10.53 11.82
CA LEU A 97 12.70 -9.40 10.93
C LEU A 97 13.87 -9.31 9.95
N GLU A 98 13.58 -9.46 8.67
CA GLU A 98 14.57 -9.33 7.59
C GLU A 98 14.25 -8.09 6.75
N VAL A 99 15.29 -7.43 6.21
CA VAL A 99 15.12 -6.32 5.27
C VAL A 99 14.93 -6.92 3.89
N GLU A 100 13.74 -6.73 3.33
CA GLU A 100 13.31 -7.40 2.09
C GLU A 100 13.36 -6.48 0.88
N ALA A 101 13.11 -5.17 1.06
CA ALA A 101 13.06 -4.25 -0.05
C ALA A 101 13.59 -2.85 0.29
N ALA A 102 13.84 -2.08 -0.75
CA ALA A 102 14.05 -0.64 -0.67
C ALA A 102 13.19 0.06 -1.71
N GLU A 103 12.60 1.18 -1.31
CA GLU A 103 11.68 1.97 -2.13
C GLU A 103 12.17 3.42 -2.25
N LEU A 104 11.97 4.01 -3.41
CA LEU A 104 12.17 5.42 -3.69
C LEU A 104 10.82 6.04 -4.07
N GLU A 105 10.41 7.04 -3.33
CA GLU A 105 9.23 7.84 -3.64
C GLU A 105 9.61 9.25 -4.13
N ALA A 106 8.80 9.80 -5.06
CA ALA A 106 8.86 11.19 -5.47
C ALA A 106 7.45 11.76 -5.58
N LYS A 107 7.12 12.76 -4.77
CA LYS A 107 5.82 13.41 -4.78
C LYS A 107 5.86 14.76 -5.49
N TRP A 108 4.90 14.98 -6.39
CA TRP A 108 4.73 16.20 -7.14
C TRP A 108 3.38 16.86 -6.82
N GLN A 109 3.40 17.98 -6.14
CA GLN A 109 2.24 18.82 -5.93
C GLN A 109 1.88 19.57 -7.22
N LEU A 110 0.72 19.25 -7.80
CA LEU A 110 0.27 19.83 -9.06
C LEU A 110 -0.42 21.19 -8.89
N THR A 111 -1.20 21.36 -7.81
CA THR A 111 -1.97 22.57 -7.53
C THR A 111 -1.57 23.18 -6.19
N GLU A 112 -1.74 24.48 -6.05
CA GLU A 112 -1.66 25.14 -4.75
C GLU A 112 -2.88 24.78 -3.91
N GLN A 113 -2.70 24.75 -2.58
CA GLN A 113 -3.79 24.42 -1.66
C GLN A 113 -4.96 25.39 -1.81
N GLY A 114 -6.14 24.85 -2.11
CA GLY A 114 -7.37 25.62 -2.25
C GLY A 114 -7.48 26.42 -3.54
N GLU A 115 -6.58 26.24 -4.51
CA GLU A 115 -6.64 26.91 -5.81
C GLU A 115 -7.85 26.47 -6.63
N TYR A 116 -8.18 25.19 -6.57
CA TYR A 116 -9.32 24.59 -7.28
C TYR A 116 -10.32 23.94 -6.31
N ALA A 117 -11.36 23.33 -6.86
CA ALA A 117 -12.37 22.61 -6.09
C ALA A 117 -11.80 21.38 -5.35
N ALA A 118 -10.67 20.86 -5.79
CA ALA A 118 -9.84 19.87 -5.13
C ALA A 118 -8.38 20.16 -5.44
N ASP A 119 -7.50 19.79 -4.51
CA ASP A 119 -6.05 19.87 -4.65
C ASP A 119 -5.53 18.57 -5.21
N TRP A 120 -4.53 18.64 -6.10
CA TRP A 120 -4.05 17.51 -6.87
C TRP A 120 -2.55 17.31 -6.72
N GLY A 121 -2.11 16.07 -6.72
CA GLY A 121 -0.72 15.66 -6.75
C GLY A 121 -0.51 14.37 -7.52
N LEU A 122 0.75 14.04 -7.73
CA LEU A 122 1.20 12.73 -8.22
C LEU A 122 2.27 12.21 -7.27
N LEU A 123 2.24 10.92 -7.01
CA LEU A 123 3.28 10.17 -6.33
C LEU A 123 3.84 9.15 -7.32
N PHE A 124 5.16 9.05 -7.40
CA PHE A 124 5.89 8.05 -8.18
C PHE A 124 6.67 7.19 -7.21
N GLU A 125 6.55 5.89 -7.37
CA GLU A 125 7.12 4.89 -6.49
C GLU A 125 7.96 3.92 -7.32
N LEU A 126 9.11 3.53 -6.82
CA LEU A 126 9.98 2.51 -7.40
C LEU A 126 10.55 1.65 -6.29
N GLU A 127 10.10 0.42 -6.21
CA GLU A 127 10.55 -0.55 -5.23
C GLU A 127 11.45 -1.61 -5.86
N LYS A 128 12.41 -2.07 -5.08
CA LYS A 128 13.31 -3.17 -5.42
C LYS A 128 13.36 -4.17 -4.29
N GLU A 129 12.92 -5.39 -4.53
CA GLU A 129 13.07 -6.50 -3.60
C GLU A 129 14.50 -7.04 -3.57
N PHE A 130 14.99 -7.31 -2.35
CA PHE A 130 16.27 -7.95 -2.13
C PHE A 130 16.09 -9.47 -2.10
N GLY A 131 16.99 -10.19 -2.75
CA GLY A 131 16.91 -11.66 -2.82
C GLY A 131 16.23 -12.18 -4.07
N GLU A 132 15.21 -11.49 -4.55
CA GLU A 132 14.57 -11.74 -5.84
C GLU A 132 14.96 -10.65 -6.83
N ASN A 133 14.87 -10.95 -8.12
CA ASN A 133 15.15 -9.93 -9.13
C ASN A 133 13.85 -9.28 -9.61
N GLN A 134 13.11 -8.79 -8.64
CA GLN A 134 11.78 -8.20 -8.78
C GLN A 134 11.83 -6.69 -8.52
N TRP A 135 11.05 -5.98 -9.30
CA TRP A 135 10.87 -4.54 -9.22
C TRP A 135 9.40 -4.22 -9.34
N GLU A 136 8.97 -3.22 -8.63
CA GLU A 136 7.67 -2.59 -8.81
C GLU A 136 7.85 -1.10 -9.10
N GLY A 137 7.03 -0.56 -9.99
CA GLY A 137 6.95 0.86 -10.25
C GLY A 137 5.50 1.30 -10.26
N ALA A 138 5.14 2.29 -9.45
CA ALA A 138 3.78 2.79 -9.38
C ALA A 138 3.69 4.30 -9.63
N THR A 139 2.51 4.73 -10.06
CA THR A 139 2.14 6.14 -10.16
C THR A 139 0.76 6.32 -9.58
N THR A 140 0.68 7.15 -8.54
CA THR A 140 -0.55 7.40 -7.81
C THR A 140 -1.04 8.83 -8.04
N LEU A 141 -2.28 8.97 -8.52
CA LEU A 141 -2.97 10.26 -8.57
C LEU A 141 -3.56 10.57 -7.19
N LEU A 142 -3.17 11.71 -6.63
CA LEU A 142 -3.60 12.19 -5.33
C LEU A 142 -4.63 13.29 -5.52
N ALA A 143 -5.75 13.20 -4.82
CA ALA A 143 -6.79 14.22 -4.79
C ALA A 143 -7.25 14.47 -3.36
N LEU A 144 -7.33 15.75 -2.98
CA LEU A 144 -7.81 16.16 -1.66
C LEU A 144 -8.82 17.30 -1.78
N ARG A 145 -9.87 17.23 -0.99
CA ARG A 145 -10.86 18.31 -0.90
C ARG A 145 -11.27 18.55 0.55
N GLU A 146 -11.40 19.84 0.88
CA GLU A 146 -11.84 20.30 2.20
C GLU A 146 -13.26 20.89 2.17
N TRP A 147 -14.05 20.56 3.22
CA TRP A 147 -15.39 21.11 3.45
C TRP A 147 -15.54 21.53 4.92
N GLY A 148 -15.06 22.70 5.24
CA GLY A 148 -15.01 23.16 6.62
C GLY A 148 -14.08 22.28 7.46
N ARG A 149 -14.63 21.43 8.36
CA ARG A 149 -13.84 20.50 9.16
C ARG A 149 -13.67 19.12 8.52
N TRP A 150 -14.37 18.83 7.45
CA TRP A 150 -14.24 17.57 6.74
C TRP A 150 -13.16 17.65 5.69
N VAL A 151 -12.35 16.61 5.61
CA VAL A 151 -11.35 16.41 4.56
C VAL A 151 -11.62 15.08 3.91
N GLY A 152 -11.75 15.06 2.60
CA GLY A 152 -11.83 13.85 1.80
C GLY A 152 -10.57 13.71 0.96
N THR A 153 -9.92 12.58 1.03
CA THR A 153 -8.71 12.26 0.26
C THR A 153 -8.97 11.02 -0.57
N ALA A 154 -8.47 11.00 -1.80
CA ALA A 154 -8.54 9.87 -2.71
C ALA A 154 -7.17 9.68 -3.39
N ASN A 155 -6.67 8.46 -3.39
CA ASN A 155 -5.46 8.05 -4.10
C ASN A 155 -5.83 6.95 -5.09
N LEU A 156 -5.47 7.11 -6.36
CA LEU A 156 -5.67 6.11 -7.40
C LEU A 156 -4.30 5.73 -7.96
N ALA A 157 -3.85 4.53 -7.64
CA ALA A 157 -2.57 3.99 -8.07
C ALA A 157 -2.72 3.12 -9.32
N LEU A 158 -1.69 3.15 -10.14
CA LEU A 158 -1.43 2.21 -11.23
C LEU A 158 0.00 1.72 -11.06
N GLY A 159 0.15 0.46 -10.67
CA GLY A 159 1.39 -0.26 -10.49
C GLY A 159 1.73 -1.13 -11.71
N TYR A 160 2.99 -1.43 -11.85
CA TYR A 160 3.51 -2.43 -12.77
C TYR A 160 4.66 -3.15 -12.10
N GLU A 161 4.50 -4.45 -12.01
CA GLU A 161 5.49 -5.36 -11.45
C GLU A 161 6.24 -6.09 -12.57
N TRP A 162 7.57 -6.27 -12.41
CA TRP A 162 8.38 -7.02 -13.36
C TRP A 162 9.60 -7.65 -12.72
N GLY A 163 9.99 -8.83 -13.21
CA GLY A 163 11.13 -9.57 -12.71
C GLY A 163 11.58 -10.69 -13.61
N ARG A 164 12.53 -11.50 -13.16
CA ARG A 164 13.04 -12.63 -13.95
C ARG A 164 12.22 -13.90 -13.83
N GLU A 165 11.64 -14.13 -12.66
CA GLU A 165 11.00 -15.40 -12.28
C GLU A 165 9.51 -15.23 -12.00
N ILE A 166 8.99 -14.01 -12.22
CA ILE A 166 7.59 -13.66 -12.09
C ILE A 166 6.96 -13.29 -13.43
N GLU A 167 5.67 -13.44 -13.57
CA GLU A 167 4.88 -12.88 -14.66
C GLU A 167 4.65 -11.40 -14.37
N SER A 168 4.99 -10.55 -15.37
CA SER A 168 4.77 -9.10 -15.19
C SER A 168 3.29 -8.79 -15.20
N GLU A 169 2.86 -7.98 -14.24
CA GLU A 169 1.45 -7.67 -14.00
C GLU A 169 1.20 -6.16 -13.84
N TRP A 170 -0.02 -5.73 -14.19
CA TRP A 170 -0.50 -4.39 -13.91
C TRP A 170 -1.46 -4.46 -12.74
N GLU A 171 -1.30 -3.56 -11.80
CA GLU A 171 -2.12 -3.48 -10.62
C GLU A 171 -2.81 -2.11 -10.52
N THR A 172 -4.02 -2.12 -10.01
CA THR A 172 -4.77 -0.90 -9.75
C THR A 172 -5.27 -0.88 -8.31
N GLU A 173 -5.09 0.24 -7.65
CA GLU A 173 -5.50 0.40 -6.27
C GLU A 173 -6.20 1.74 -6.06
N LEU A 174 -7.27 1.73 -5.27
CA LEU A 174 -7.98 2.93 -4.81
C LEU A 174 -7.98 2.98 -3.29
N ARG A 175 -7.44 4.06 -2.73
CA ARG A 175 -7.47 4.38 -1.30
C ARG A 175 -8.31 5.64 -1.09
N LEU A 176 -9.25 5.57 -0.17
CA LEU A 176 -10.13 6.70 0.17
C LEU A 176 -10.08 6.97 1.68
N GLN A 177 -10.03 8.24 2.06
CA GLN A 177 -10.13 8.65 3.46
C GLN A 177 -11.14 9.79 3.62
N GLY A 178 -12.03 9.66 4.59
CA GLY A 178 -12.89 10.73 5.08
C GLY A 178 -12.50 11.08 6.51
N ARG A 179 -11.92 12.27 6.74
CA ARG A 179 -11.35 12.70 8.01
C ARG A 179 -12.10 13.92 8.56
N TYR A 180 -12.27 13.98 9.87
CA TYR A 180 -12.89 15.12 10.55
C TYR A 180 -11.88 15.82 11.46
N ARG A 181 -11.57 17.08 11.17
CA ARG A 181 -10.66 17.93 11.98
C ARG A 181 -11.33 18.36 13.28
N LEU A 182 -11.31 17.45 14.27
CA LEU A 182 -11.87 17.73 15.60
C LEU A 182 -10.93 18.65 16.39
N GLN A 183 -9.69 18.20 16.54
CA GLN A 183 -8.57 18.96 17.14
C GLN A 183 -7.25 18.40 16.60
N GLU A 184 -6.21 19.21 16.59
CA GLU A 184 -4.91 18.86 15.97
C GLU A 184 -4.32 17.53 16.49
N SER A 185 -4.50 17.24 17.78
CA SER A 185 -4.02 16.00 18.39
C SER A 185 -4.97 14.81 18.23
N PHE A 186 -6.13 14.99 17.61
CA PHE A 186 -7.13 13.92 17.46
C PHE A 186 -8.11 14.21 16.32
N GLU A 187 -7.88 13.59 15.19
CA GLU A 187 -8.72 13.66 14.00
C GLU A 187 -9.21 12.26 13.61
N PRO A 188 -10.47 11.93 13.91
CA PRO A 188 -11.04 10.65 13.50
C PRO A 188 -11.25 10.62 11.99
N ALA A 189 -11.00 9.46 11.39
CA ALA A 189 -11.18 9.19 9.98
C ALA A 189 -11.81 7.81 9.75
N LEU A 190 -12.31 7.61 8.54
CA LEU A 190 -12.70 6.32 7.99
C LEU A 190 -11.95 6.14 6.68
N GLU A 191 -11.35 4.97 6.50
CA GLU A 191 -10.62 4.61 5.28
C GLU A 191 -11.27 3.44 4.57
N PHE A 192 -11.10 3.43 3.24
CA PHE A 192 -11.50 2.35 2.34
C PHE A 192 -10.36 2.07 1.38
N TYR A 193 -10.11 0.79 1.16
CA TYR A 193 -9.10 0.25 0.27
C TYR A 193 -9.74 -0.71 -0.70
N VAL A 194 -9.39 -0.59 -1.98
CA VAL A 194 -9.86 -1.47 -3.04
C VAL A 194 -8.68 -1.72 -3.99
N GLY A 195 -8.21 -2.95 -4.03
CA GLY A 195 -7.25 -3.47 -5.01
C GLY A 195 -7.87 -4.57 -5.82
N GLU A 196 -7.08 -5.29 -6.61
CA GLU A 196 -7.57 -6.40 -7.43
C GLU A 196 -8.08 -7.54 -6.54
N ASP A 197 -7.28 -7.94 -5.55
CA ASP A 197 -7.59 -9.03 -4.62
C ASP A 197 -7.78 -8.56 -3.17
N TYR A 198 -8.03 -7.25 -2.98
CA TYR A 198 -8.22 -6.68 -1.66
C TYR A 198 -9.39 -5.70 -1.61
N ARG A 199 -10.21 -5.81 -0.57
CA ARG A 199 -11.23 -4.83 -0.19
C ARG A 199 -11.29 -4.71 1.31
N GLY A 200 -11.00 -3.53 1.82
CA GLY A 200 -11.02 -3.28 3.26
C GLY A 200 -11.57 -1.91 3.63
N ALA A 201 -12.06 -1.79 4.84
CA ALA A 201 -12.48 -0.53 5.40
C ALA A 201 -12.30 -0.52 6.91
N GLY A 202 -12.04 0.66 7.47
CA GLY A 202 -11.95 0.74 8.91
C GLY A 202 -11.71 2.13 9.48
N PRO A 203 -11.87 2.27 10.79
CA PRO A 203 -11.59 3.50 11.50
C PRO A 203 -10.09 3.76 11.61
N VAL A 204 -9.73 5.03 11.45
CA VAL A 204 -8.38 5.54 11.65
C VAL A 204 -8.44 6.77 12.54
N ILE A 205 -7.43 6.95 13.34
CA ILE A 205 -7.23 8.15 14.15
C ILE A 205 -5.89 8.73 13.76
N ARG A 206 -5.88 10.02 13.43
CA ARG A 206 -4.68 10.80 13.19
C ARG A 206 -4.53 11.86 14.26
N GLY A 207 -3.30 12.19 14.60
CA GLY A 207 -2.98 13.32 15.46
C GLY A 207 -1.63 13.91 15.13
N SER A 208 -1.46 15.19 15.46
CA SER A 208 -0.16 15.85 15.37
C SER A 208 0.15 16.66 16.62
N HIS A 209 1.42 16.83 16.88
CA HIS A 209 1.93 17.64 17.97
C HIS A 209 3.10 18.53 17.48
N ARG A 210 2.95 19.83 17.62
CA ARG A 210 3.99 20.79 17.25
C ARG A 210 4.88 21.11 18.42
N PHE A 211 6.18 20.98 18.19
CA PHE A 211 7.21 21.38 19.15
C PHE A 211 7.71 22.80 18.84
N THR A 212 8.50 23.36 19.73
CA THR A 212 9.20 24.60 19.46
C THR A 212 10.27 24.42 18.37
N GLY A 213 10.45 25.43 17.50
CA GLY A 213 11.51 25.44 16.46
C GLY A 213 11.16 24.66 15.21
N ALA A 214 9.93 24.84 14.67
CA ALA A 214 9.48 24.26 13.41
C ALA A 214 9.71 22.75 13.32
N ARG A 215 9.22 22.03 14.31
CA ARG A 215 9.25 20.57 14.41
C ARG A 215 7.88 20.07 14.75
N SER A 216 7.45 18.97 14.12
CA SER A 216 6.21 18.28 14.43
C SER A 216 6.40 16.78 14.53
N LEU A 217 5.48 16.14 15.22
CA LEU A 217 5.29 14.70 15.25
C LEU A 217 3.87 14.44 14.83
N THR A 218 3.70 13.71 13.74
CA THR A 218 2.42 13.21 13.26
C THR A 218 2.34 11.72 13.52
N TRP A 219 1.17 11.23 13.89
CA TRP A 219 0.93 9.81 14.08
C TRP A 219 -0.44 9.43 13.55
N GLU A 220 -0.55 8.20 13.07
CA GLU A 220 -1.80 7.59 12.63
C GLU A 220 -1.90 6.18 13.20
N PHE A 221 -3.10 5.79 13.59
CA PHE A 221 -3.41 4.43 14.00
C PHE A 221 -4.73 4.01 13.37
N GLY A 222 -4.72 2.90 12.64
CA GLY A 222 -5.87 2.38 11.92
C GLY A 222 -6.09 0.90 12.16
N VAL A 223 -7.37 0.50 12.08
CA VAL A 223 -7.79 -0.90 12.04
C VAL A 223 -8.66 -1.07 10.82
N ILE A 224 -8.18 -1.80 9.84
CA ILE A 224 -8.88 -2.05 8.58
C ILE A 224 -9.36 -3.50 8.59
N LEU A 225 -10.65 -3.69 8.32
CA LEU A 225 -11.30 -5.00 8.27
C LEU A 225 -11.50 -5.40 6.82
N GLY A 226 -11.19 -6.63 6.48
CA GLY A 226 -11.52 -7.23 5.19
C GLY A 226 -13.03 -7.25 4.95
N LEU A 227 -13.46 -6.95 3.74
CA LEU A 227 -14.87 -6.89 3.37
C LEU A 227 -15.32 -8.05 2.50
N ASP A 228 -14.41 -8.93 2.11
CA ASP A 228 -14.69 -10.13 1.31
C ASP A 228 -13.88 -11.33 1.85
N GLY A 229 -14.02 -12.48 1.21
CA GLY A 229 -13.34 -13.71 1.66
C GLY A 229 -11.94 -13.91 1.09
N VAL A 230 -11.39 -12.91 0.40
CA VAL A 230 -10.02 -12.92 -0.16
C VAL A 230 -9.10 -12.04 0.67
N SER A 231 -9.65 -10.91 1.14
CA SER A 231 -8.93 -9.96 1.98
C SER A 231 -8.66 -10.52 3.37
N PRO A 232 -7.48 -10.23 3.98
CA PRO A 232 -7.22 -10.57 5.39
C PRO A 232 -8.33 -10.08 6.32
N GLU A 233 -8.63 -10.84 7.37
CA GLU A 233 -9.70 -10.51 8.31
C GLU A 233 -9.53 -9.12 8.92
N GLN A 234 -8.28 -8.77 9.25
CA GLN A 234 -7.96 -7.47 9.85
C GLN A 234 -6.52 -7.06 9.60
N SER A 235 -6.30 -5.76 9.46
CA SER A 235 -4.98 -5.15 9.37
C SER A 235 -4.87 -3.98 10.35
N TRP A 236 -3.81 -3.93 11.11
CA TRP A 236 -3.51 -2.90 12.10
C TRP A 236 -2.36 -2.06 11.60
N ARG A 237 -2.59 -0.79 11.37
CA ARG A 237 -1.57 0.14 10.88
C ARG A 237 -1.21 1.17 11.95
N LEU A 238 0.10 1.38 12.14
CA LEU A 238 0.67 2.47 12.90
C LEU A 238 1.65 3.24 12.01
N LEU A 239 1.54 4.56 11.98
CA LEU A 239 2.47 5.46 11.34
C LEU A 239 2.93 6.50 12.37
N VAL A 240 4.22 6.79 12.37
CA VAL A 240 4.83 7.88 13.16
C VAL A 240 5.81 8.60 12.26
N GLU A 241 5.61 9.91 12.12
CA GLU A 241 6.39 10.80 11.26
C GLU A 241 6.90 11.98 12.09
N TYR A 242 8.20 12.21 12.04
CA TYR A 242 8.85 13.35 12.69
C TYR A 242 9.43 14.29 11.64
N GLU A 243 8.86 15.50 11.60
CA GLU A 243 9.19 16.55 10.64
C GLU A 243 10.05 17.63 11.30
N PHE A 244 11.03 18.18 10.55
CA PHE A 244 11.89 19.25 10.99
C PHE A 244 12.51 20.02 9.80
N PHE A 245 12.93 21.28 10.04
CA PHE A 245 13.48 22.15 9.00
C PHE A 245 14.96 22.47 9.24
#